data_547f80f33e08253d95a97676fedd1b7d
#
_entry.id   547f80f33e08253d95a97676fedd1b7d
#
_cell.length_a   1.000
_cell.length_b   1.000
_cell.length_c   1.000
_cell.angle_alpha   90.00
_cell.angle_beta   90.00
_cell.angle_gamma   90.00
#
_symmetry.space_group_name_H-M   'P 1'
#
loop_
_entity.id
_entity.type
_entity.pdbx_description
1 polymer ?
#
loop_
_entity_poly.entity_id
_entity_poly.type
_entity_poly.pdbx_seq_one_letter_code
_entity_poly.pdbx_strand_id
1 'polypeptide(L)'
;MNTQLPKAEGPFPIRTIAQLTGVNPITLRAWERRYGLIRPLRTAKGHRLYSVEDIHTIRRILELLDQGMGIGQVARLLTGSALSAAPNIPPSFVNDYHAALTRLDETELDRLEAEALGFTQPDALLTQVLLPLLDALAQQQVDNLSAQAHYAILKARVMLMLQQRLRALRPVQPTNEARLLLVSLPPERGGLTALRLAHALALKHHSVHLPPPGLNAAVILELAQGLMPSRIVLILDHPLPAAVRGTQLALLAQGPWPVVAVGAYTAELADDLERLAIPYAQGSIPSLANFVHDQLTDPNPRKDTSHVAA
;
A
#
# COMPACT_ATOMS: atom_id res chain seq x y z
N MET A 1 14.51 37.17 -5.25
CA MET A 1 15.18 37.89 -4.15
C MET A 1 16.40 37.08 -3.73
N ASN A 2 17.57 37.60 -4.01
CA ASN A 2 18.86 36.92 -3.81
C ASN A 2 19.29 37.16 -2.34
N THR A 3 18.91 36.26 -1.42
CA THR A 3 19.33 36.38 -0.01
C THR A 3 20.72 35.77 0.13
N GLN A 4 21.75 36.61 0.05
CA GLN A 4 23.13 36.21 0.31
C GLN A 4 23.23 35.58 1.71
N LEU A 5 23.92 34.43 1.79
CA LEU A 5 24.27 33.78 3.04
C LEU A 5 25.09 34.76 3.91
N PRO A 6 24.80 34.85 5.20
CA PRO A 6 25.64 35.61 6.09
C PRO A 6 27.07 35.04 6.13
N LYS A 7 28.09 35.88 6.01
CA LYS A 7 29.52 35.54 6.15
C LYS A 7 29.93 34.99 7.54
N ALA A 8 28.98 34.63 8.37
CA ALA A 8 29.22 34.11 9.70
C ALA A 8 29.36 32.59 9.65
N GLU A 9 30.54 32.10 9.81
CA GLU A 9 30.89 30.72 10.18
C GLU A 9 30.33 30.45 11.59
N GLY A 10 29.05 29.96 11.68
CA GLY A 10 28.58 29.76 13.00
C GLY A 10 27.80 28.56 13.24
N PRO A 11 27.46 28.07 14.42
CA PRO A 11 26.18 27.47 14.63
C PRO A 11 25.12 28.55 14.95
N PHE A 12 23.97 28.48 14.26
CA PHE A 12 22.89 29.46 14.36
C PHE A 12 21.76 28.97 15.28
N PRO A 13 21.19 29.86 16.14
CA PRO A 13 20.00 29.50 16.90
C PRO A 13 18.77 29.35 16.01
N ILE A 14 17.76 28.57 16.46
CA ILE A 14 16.54 28.22 15.69
C ILE A 14 15.79 29.46 15.14
N ARG A 15 15.82 30.60 15.84
CA ARG A 15 15.20 31.86 15.38
C ARG A 15 15.86 32.37 14.10
N THR A 16 17.20 32.35 14.06
CA THR A 16 17.96 32.79 12.89
C THR A 16 17.69 31.87 11.69
N ILE A 17 17.63 30.55 11.92
CA ILE A 17 17.30 29.58 10.85
C ILE A 17 15.89 29.81 10.32
N ALA A 18 14.92 30.03 11.19
CA ALA A 18 13.54 30.34 10.77
C ALA A 18 13.48 31.61 9.91
N GLN A 19 14.24 32.62 10.22
CA GLN A 19 14.34 33.88 9.45
C GLN A 19 15.01 33.65 8.08
N LEU A 20 16.09 32.85 8.03
CA LEU A 20 16.88 32.60 6.82
C LEU A 20 16.18 31.64 5.82
N THR A 21 15.35 30.76 6.34
CA THR A 21 14.70 29.72 5.53
C THR A 21 13.19 29.91 5.34
N GLY A 22 12.58 30.80 6.10
CA GLY A 22 11.11 30.98 6.11
C GLY A 22 10.33 29.87 6.82
N VAL A 23 11.02 28.87 7.39
CA VAL A 23 10.37 27.71 8.03
C VAL A 23 10.10 28.00 9.51
N ASN A 24 8.86 27.74 9.94
CA ASN A 24 8.48 27.93 11.35
C ASN A 24 9.33 27.04 12.29
N PRO A 25 9.79 27.54 13.44
CA PRO A 25 10.51 26.78 14.46
C PRO A 25 9.81 25.47 14.89
N ILE A 26 8.48 25.44 14.89
CA ILE A 26 7.70 24.23 15.21
C ILE A 26 7.92 23.17 14.12
N THR A 27 7.90 23.57 12.86
CA THR A 27 8.16 22.70 11.71
C THR A 27 9.59 22.16 11.73
N LEU A 28 10.60 23.00 12.02
CA LEU A 28 12.00 22.58 12.14
C LEU A 28 12.19 21.52 13.25
N ARG A 29 11.53 21.70 14.40
CA ARG A 29 11.55 20.71 15.48
C ARG A 29 10.83 19.40 15.08
N ALA A 30 9.75 19.49 14.29
CA ALA A 30 9.07 18.33 13.78
C ALA A 30 9.95 17.56 12.79
N TRP A 31 10.68 18.26 11.89
CA TRP A 31 11.60 17.67 10.94
C TRP A 31 12.80 16.98 11.60
N GLU A 32 13.34 17.58 12.68
CA GLU A 32 14.36 16.94 13.52
C GLU A 32 13.82 15.66 14.17
N ARG A 33 12.70 15.78 14.90
CA ARG A 33 12.21 14.71 15.77
C ARG A 33 11.54 13.56 15.02
N ARG A 34 10.76 13.90 13.96
CA ARG A 34 9.93 12.90 13.25
C ARG A 34 10.63 12.27 12.06
N TYR A 35 11.48 13.04 11.38
CA TYR A 35 12.06 12.63 10.12
C TYR A 35 13.58 12.51 10.13
N GLY A 36 14.25 13.01 11.22
CA GLY A 36 15.70 13.00 11.30
C GLY A 36 16.40 13.77 10.19
N LEU A 37 15.65 14.66 9.49
CA LEU A 37 16.12 15.43 8.33
C LEU A 37 17.18 16.45 8.69
N ILE A 38 17.18 16.91 9.93
CA ILE A 38 18.09 17.92 10.47
C ILE A 38 18.60 17.40 11.82
N ARG A 39 19.89 17.55 12.10
CA ARG A 39 20.51 17.10 13.35
C ARG A 39 21.28 18.23 14.00
N PRO A 40 20.60 19.25 14.58
CA PRO A 40 21.28 20.37 15.18
C PRO A 40 22.14 19.96 16.39
N LEU A 41 23.28 20.63 16.56
CA LEU A 41 24.06 20.51 17.76
C LEU A 41 23.29 21.09 18.96
N ARG A 42 23.67 20.70 20.18
CA ARG A 42 23.05 21.23 21.39
C ARG A 42 24.11 21.90 22.27
N THR A 43 23.77 23.06 22.78
CA THR A 43 24.59 23.71 23.79
C THR A 43 24.55 22.91 25.10
N ALA A 44 25.49 23.22 26.04
CA ALA A 44 25.47 22.66 27.39
C ALA A 44 24.12 22.90 28.14
N LYS A 45 23.40 23.97 27.77
CA LYS A 45 22.05 24.29 28.29
C LYS A 45 20.89 23.66 27.49
N GLY A 46 21.18 22.76 26.53
CA GLY A 46 20.18 22.02 25.73
C GLY A 46 19.58 22.82 24.55
N HIS A 47 20.04 24.05 24.26
CA HIS A 47 19.53 24.81 23.10
C HIS A 47 20.08 24.28 21.79
N ARG A 48 19.21 24.27 20.74
CA ARG A 48 19.55 23.83 19.37
C ARG A 48 20.40 24.86 18.65
N LEU A 49 21.46 24.37 18.01
CA LEU A 49 22.36 25.17 17.17
C LEU A 49 22.47 24.45 15.80
N TYR A 50 22.23 25.19 14.74
CA TYR A 50 22.18 24.72 13.36
C TYR A 50 23.42 25.17 12.59
N SER A 51 23.97 24.29 11.76
CA SER A 51 25.11 24.57 10.89
C SER A 51 24.68 25.22 9.57
N VAL A 52 25.65 25.62 8.75
CA VAL A 52 25.41 26.06 7.38
C VAL A 52 24.87 24.90 6.52
N GLU A 53 25.35 23.69 6.76
CA GLU A 53 24.85 22.48 6.12
C GLU A 53 23.37 22.22 6.43
N ASP A 54 22.94 22.50 7.65
CA ASP A 54 21.52 22.41 8.01
C ASP A 54 20.66 23.39 7.19
N ILE A 55 21.18 24.61 6.91
CA ILE A 55 20.50 25.58 6.04
C ILE A 55 20.37 25.05 4.61
N HIS A 56 21.42 24.47 4.06
CA HIS A 56 21.37 23.87 2.73
C HIS A 56 20.38 22.70 2.68
N THR A 57 20.38 21.86 3.69
CA THR A 57 19.42 20.75 3.82
C THR A 57 17.99 21.26 3.89
N ILE A 58 17.69 22.28 4.70
CA ILE A 58 16.36 22.89 4.82
C ILE A 58 15.91 23.47 3.47
N ARG A 59 16.77 24.17 2.75
CA ARG A 59 16.44 24.70 1.41
C ARG A 59 16.12 23.59 0.43
N ARG A 60 16.92 22.51 0.44
CA ARG A 60 16.67 21.34 -0.41
C ARG A 60 15.35 20.67 -0.09
N ILE A 61 14.97 20.59 1.20
CA ILE A 61 13.66 20.09 1.63
C ILE A 61 12.55 20.97 1.03
N LEU A 62 12.67 22.31 1.13
CA LEU A 62 11.68 23.22 0.59
C LEU A 62 11.51 23.09 -0.94
N GLU A 63 12.62 23.00 -1.69
CA GLU A 63 12.58 22.78 -3.13
C GLU A 63 11.81 21.51 -3.51
N LEU A 64 12.03 20.41 -2.78
CA LEU A 64 11.37 19.14 -3.03
C LEU A 64 9.87 19.17 -2.65
N LEU A 65 9.53 19.90 -1.58
CA LEU A 65 8.14 20.15 -1.19
C LEU A 65 7.40 20.99 -2.23
N ASP A 66 8.06 22.03 -2.78
CA ASP A 66 7.49 22.87 -3.84
C ASP A 66 7.29 22.10 -5.16
N GLN A 67 8.07 21.04 -5.38
CA GLN A 67 7.87 20.09 -6.48
C GLN A 67 6.71 19.10 -6.23
N GLY A 68 5.97 19.26 -5.13
CA GLY A 68 4.81 18.44 -4.78
C GLY A 68 5.14 17.15 -4.05
N MET A 69 6.40 16.93 -3.63
CA MET A 69 6.75 15.75 -2.84
C MET A 69 6.28 15.91 -1.38
N GLY A 70 5.72 14.84 -0.81
CA GLY A 70 5.41 14.81 0.60
C GLY A 70 6.68 14.76 1.47
N ILE A 71 6.67 15.38 2.66
CA ILE A 71 7.85 15.44 3.58
C ILE A 71 8.45 14.07 3.88
N GLY A 72 7.65 13.00 3.93
CA GLY A 72 8.14 11.63 4.11
C GLY A 72 8.92 11.09 2.91
N GLN A 73 8.58 11.52 1.68
CA GLN A 73 9.33 11.19 0.47
C GLN A 73 10.66 11.95 0.43
N VAL A 74 10.62 13.23 0.82
CA VAL A 74 11.81 14.08 0.94
C VAL A 74 12.78 13.49 1.97
N ALA A 75 12.28 13.00 3.10
CA ALA A 75 13.11 12.36 4.11
C ALA A 75 13.84 11.12 3.55
N ARG A 76 13.14 10.26 2.82
CA ARG A 76 13.75 9.09 2.17
C ARG A 76 14.84 9.46 1.17
N LEU A 77 14.59 10.50 0.38
CA LEU A 77 15.53 10.94 -0.66
C LEU A 77 16.81 11.53 -0.06
N LEU A 78 16.70 12.35 0.99
CA LEU A 78 17.83 13.11 1.53
C LEU A 78 18.68 12.33 2.54
N THR A 79 18.08 11.37 3.26
CA THR A 79 18.86 10.61 4.27
C THR A 79 19.58 9.40 3.68
N GLY A 80 19.33 9.04 2.40
CA GLY A 80 19.90 7.83 1.77
C GLY A 80 19.51 6.56 2.51
N SER A 81 18.73 6.72 3.56
CA SER A 81 18.27 5.66 4.40
C SER A 81 17.03 5.06 3.74
N ALA A 82 17.18 3.89 3.17
CA ALA A 82 16.11 2.93 3.35
C ALA A 82 15.81 2.97 4.85
N LEU A 83 14.73 3.69 5.24
CA LEU A 83 14.28 3.70 6.62
C LEU A 83 13.95 2.27 7.04
N SER A 84 14.97 1.57 7.50
CA SER A 84 14.85 0.42 8.38
C SER A 84 14.53 0.86 9.82
N ALA A 85 13.82 1.94 9.99
CA ALA A 85 13.02 2.19 11.17
C ALA A 85 11.58 2.02 10.68
N ALA A 86 11.00 0.85 10.90
CA ALA A 86 9.57 0.65 10.85
C ALA A 86 8.93 1.87 11.52
N PRO A 87 7.96 2.57 10.90
CA PRO A 87 7.28 3.68 11.54
C PRO A 87 6.75 3.15 12.86
N ASN A 88 7.27 3.73 13.94
CA ASN A 88 7.03 3.20 15.28
C ASN A 88 5.63 3.65 15.70
N ILE A 89 4.61 2.90 15.27
CA ILE A 89 3.25 3.09 15.77
C ILE A 89 3.26 2.64 17.22
N PRO A 90 2.99 3.52 18.19
CA PRO A 90 3.08 3.17 19.59
C PRO A 90 2.14 2.00 19.92
N PRO A 91 2.55 1.04 20.77
CA PRO A 91 1.64 -0.02 21.22
C PRO A 91 0.36 0.53 21.87
N SER A 92 0.42 1.70 22.53
CA SER A 92 -0.75 2.39 23.07
C SER A 92 -1.77 2.71 21.97
N PHE A 93 -1.32 3.15 20.79
CA PHE A 93 -2.23 3.43 19.68
C PHE A 93 -3.03 2.20 19.25
N VAL A 94 -2.38 1.03 19.16
CA VAL A 94 -3.07 -0.24 18.80
C VAL A 94 -4.13 -0.58 19.84
N ASN A 95 -3.81 -0.40 21.14
CA ASN A 95 -4.75 -0.65 22.22
C ASN A 95 -5.93 0.34 22.20
N ASP A 96 -5.65 1.62 21.98
CA ASP A 96 -6.66 2.68 21.90
C ASP A 96 -7.60 2.45 20.70
N TYR A 97 -7.02 2.08 19.55
CA TYR A 97 -7.78 1.76 18.35
C TYR A 97 -8.67 0.53 18.55
N HIS A 98 -8.15 -0.53 19.16
CA HIS A 98 -8.92 -1.71 19.48
C HIS A 98 -10.05 -1.40 20.48
N ALA A 99 -9.77 -0.57 21.49
CA ALA A 99 -10.79 -0.15 22.46
C ALA A 99 -11.90 0.69 21.82
N ALA A 100 -11.57 1.62 20.91
CA ALA A 100 -12.56 2.40 20.15
C ALA A 100 -13.39 1.50 19.24
N LEU A 101 -12.77 0.54 18.55
CA LEU A 101 -13.46 -0.43 17.71
C LEU A 101 -14.43 -1.31 18.54
N THR A 102 -14.00 -1.77 19.71
CA THR A 102 -14.85 -2.57 20.60
C THR A 102 -16.08 -1.80 21.08
N ARG A 103 -15.97 -0.50 21.27
CA ARG A 103 -17.10 0.38 21.62
C ARG A 103 -17.93 0.83 20.42
N LEU A 104 -17.51 0.48 19.19
CA LEU A 104 -18.09 0.96 17.94
C LEU A 104 -18.09 2.50 17.84
N ASP A 105 -17.06 3.15 18.41
CA ASP A 105 -16.91 4.60 18.43
C ASP A 105 -16.21 5.08 17.15
N GLU A 106 -17.00 5.29 16.10
CA GLU A 106 -16.49 5.70 14.81
C GLU A 106 -15.81 7.07 14.85
N THR A 107 -16.28 7.99 15.69
CA THR A 107 -15.68 9.32 15.86
C THR A 107 -14.27 9.22 16.43
N GLU A 108 -14.08 8.36 17.43
CA GLU A 108 -12.75 8.12 18.00
C GLU A 108 -11.84 7.37 17.02
N LEU A 109 -12.36 6.43 16.24
CA LEU A 109 -11.60 5.78 15.15
C LEU A 109 -11.12 6.80 14.13
N ASP A 110 -11.97 7.74 13.70
CA ASP A 110 -11.58 8.82 12.76
C ASP A 110 -10.49 9.71 13.35
N ARG A 111 -10.62 10.06 14.64
CA ARG A 111 -9.61 10.87 15.35
C ARG A 111 -8.27 10.15 15.40
N LEU A 112 -8.27 8.87 15.77
CA LEU A 112 -7.06 8.06 15.87
C LEU A 112 -6.38 7.88 14.50
N GLU A 113 -7.16 7.62 13.43
CA GLU A 113 -6.60 7.51 12.07
C GLU A 113 -5.99 8.83 11.61
N ALA A 114 -6.65 9.96 11.83
CA ALA A 114 -6.13 11.28 11.51
C ALA A 114 -4.85 11.60 12.31
N GLU A 115 -4.82 11.24 13.59
CA GLU A 115 -3.63 11.38 14.43
C GLU A 115 -2.47 10.51 13.93
N ALA A 116 -2.74 9.24 13.60
CA ALA A 116 -1.74 8.33 13.05
C ALA A 116 -1.13 8.87 11.75
N LEU A 117 -1.95 9.38 10.84
CA LEU A 117 -1.50 9.99 9.58
C LEU A 117 -0.65 11.25 9.80
N GLY A 118 -0.71 11.86 10.97
CA GLY A 118 0.17 12.97 11.37
C GLY A 118 1.61 12.53 11.67
N PHE A 119 1.85 11.26 12.01
CA PHE A 119 3.18 10.75 12.38
C PHE A 119 3.61 9.50 11.62
N THR A 120 2.75 8.85 10.83
CA THR A 120 3.11 7.68 10.04
C THR A 120 2.59 7.79 8.60
N GLN A 121 3.04 6.88 7.75
CA GLN A 121 2.54 6.78 6.37
C GLN A 121 1.26 5.92 6.36
N PRO A 122 0.29 6.21 5.47
CA PRO A 122 -0.93 5.41 5.35
C PRO A 122 -0.66 3.91 5.12
N ASP A 123 0.37 3.59 4.33
CA ASP A 123 0.75 2.20 4.07
C ASP A 123 1.25 1.48 5.33
N ALA A 124 1.92 2.20 6.23
CA ALA A 124 2.39 1.66 7.50
C ALA A 124 1.22 1.44 8.48
N LEU A 125 0.28 2.39 8.57
CA LEU A 125 -0.94 2.22 9.36
C LEU A 125 -1.73 1.00 8.88
N LEU A 126 -1.93 0.87 7.56
CA LEU A 126 -2.59 -0.28 6.96
C LEU A 126 -1.88 -1.60 7.31
N THR A 127 -0.57 -1.70 7.04
CA THR A 127 0.15 -2.98 7.10
C THR A 127 0.54 -3.39 8.51
N GLN A 128 0.74 -2.44 9.43
CA GLN A 128 1.21 -2.75 10.79
C GLN A 128 0.09 -2.80 11.83
N VAL A 129 -1.06 -2.15 11.57
CA VAL A 129 -2.17 -2.10 12.53
C VAL A 129 -3.46 -2.66 11.96
N LEU A 130 -3.98 -2.03 10.90
CA LEU A 130 -5.36 -2.29 10.49
C LEU A 130 -5.53 -3.68 9.86
N LEU A 131 -4.60 -4.10 8.98
CA LEU A 131 -4.67 -5.42 8.36
C LEU A 131 -4.42 -6.56 9.36
N PRO A 132 -3.40 -6.52 10.25
CA PRO A 132 -3.25 -7.53 11.30
C PRO A 132 -4.45 -7.62 12.24
N LEU A 133 -5.03 -6.48 12.64
CA LEU A 133 -6.23 -6.46 13.47
C LEU A 133 -7.45 -7.07 12.74
N LEU A 134 -7.60 -6.76 11.46
CA LEU A 134 -8.66 -7.32 10.63
C LEU A 134 -8.51 -8.84 10.47
N ASP A 135 -7.28 -9.33 10.25
CA ASP A 135 -6.99 -10.76 10.13
C ASP A 135 -7.25 -11.49 11.48
N ALA A 136 -6.91 -10.87 12.61
CA ALA A 136 -7.22 -11.42 13.93
C ALA A 136 -8.73 -11.52 14.20
N LEU A 137 -9.50 -10.49 13.84
CA LEU A 137 -10.96 -10.50 13.96
C LEU A 137 -11.61 -11.52 13.01
N ALA A 138 -11.07 -11.71 11.80
CA ALA A 138 -11.56 -12.70 10.85
C ALA A 138 -11.53 -14.13 11.42
N GLN A 139 -10.55 -14.44 12.26
CA GLN A 139 -10.43 -15.75 12.92
C GLN A 139 -11.45 -15.92 14.06
N GLN A 140 -11.91 -14.83 14.67
CA GLN A 140 -12.80 -14.85 15.85
C GLN A 140 -14.29 -14.78 15.52
N GLN A 141 -14.65 -14.44 14.26
CA GLN A 141 -16.03 -14.12 13.90
C GLN A 141 -16.97 -15.34 13.77
N VAL A 142 -16.46 -16.58 13.72
CA VAL A 142 -17.26 -17.76 13.36
C VAL A 142 -18.47 -17.94 14.27
N ASP A 143 -18.31 -17.76 15.60
CA ASP A 143 -19.39 -17.93 16.57
C ASP A 143 -19.59 -16.70 17.48
N ASN A 144 -19.06 -15.53 17.10
CA ASN A 144 -19.07 -14.33 17.92
C ASN A 144 -19.67 -13.12 17.17
N LEU A 145 -20.92 -12.77 17.46
CA LEU A 145 -21.63 -11.65 16.82
C LEU A 145 -20.92 -10.31 17.03
N SER A 146 -20.32 -10.08 18.21
CA SER A 146 -19.55 -8.85 18.45
C SER A 146 -18.31 -8.80 17.55
N ALA A 147 -17.60 -9.91 17.43
CA ALA A 147 -16.44 -9.98 16.52
C ALA A 147 -16.86 -9.79 15.07
N GLN A 148 -18.02 -10.29 14.65
CA GLN A 148 -18.57 -10.04 13.31
C GLN A 148 -18.87 -8.55 13.08
N ALA A 149 -19.44 -7.86 14.07
CA ALA A 149 -19.71 -6.43 13.98
C ALA A 149 -18.42 -5.61 13.90
N HIS A 150 -17.45 -5.88 14.77
CA HIS A 150 -16.14 -5.23 14.76
C HIS A 150 -15.40 -5.48 13.44
N TYR A 151 -15.43 -6.72 12.96
CA TYR A 151 -14.85 -7.07 11.66
C TYR A 151 -15.51 -6.30 10.51
N ALA A 152 -16.83 -6.19 10.49
CA ALA A 152 -17.55 -5.51 9.42
C ALA A 152 -17.17 -4.01 9.33
N ILE A 153 -17.12 -3.33 10.49
CA ILE A 153 -16.72 -1.92 10.56
C ILE A 153 -15.26 -1.75 10.15
N LEU A 154 -14.35 -2.52 10.72
CA LEU A 154 -12.94 -2.42 10.39
C LEU A 154 -12.68 -2.75 8.90
N LYS A 155 -13.36 -3.77 8.36
CA LYS A 155 -13.29 -4.13 6.94
C LYS A 155 -13.70 -2.96 6.04
N ALA A 156 -14.80 -2.27 6.35
CA ALA A 156 -15.25 -1.13 5.57
C ALA A 156 -14.22 0.02 5.57
N ARG A 157 -13.63 0.33 6.73
CA ARG A 157 -12.59 1.36 6.88
C ARG A 157 -11.31 0.99 6.12
N VAL A 158 -10.84 -0.24 6.26
CA VAL A 158 -9.66 -0.77 5.53
C VAL A 158 -9.89 -0.71 4.02
N MET A 159 -11.06 -1.14 3.53
CA MET A 159 -11.37 -1.08 2.10
C MET A 159 -11.36 0.36 1.56
N LEU A 160 -11.93 1.31 2.30
CA LEU A 160 -11.92 2.72 1.93
C LEU A 160 -10.48 3.26 1.85
N MET A 161 -9.68 2.99 2.87
CA MET A 161 -8.27 3.42 2.91
C MET A 161 -7.45 2.79 1.78
N LEU A 162 -7.61 1.50 1.50
CA LEU A 162 -6.96 0.82 0.39
C LEU A 162 -7.33 1.43 -0.97
N GLN A 163 -8.61 1.76 -1.18
CA GLN A 163 -9.08 2.42 -2.40
C GLN A 163 -8.47 3.81 -2.58
N GLN A 164 -8.40 4.60 -1.52
CA GLN A 164 -7.76 5.92 -1.53
C GLN A 164 -6.25 5.80 -1.84
N ARG A 165 -5.57 4.82 -1.22
CA ARG A 165 -4.15 4.57 -1.47
C ARG A 165 -3.88 4.12 -2.91
N LEU A 166 -4.68 3.21 -3.45
CA LEU A 166 -4.56 2.79 -4.85
C LEU A 166 -4.71 3.96 -5.84
N ARG A 167 -5.61 4.91 -5.55
CA ARG A 167 -5.73 6.13 -6.37
C ARG A 167 -4.48 7.00 -6.27
N ALA A 168 -3.93 7.18 -5.06
CA ALA A 168 -2.73 7.98 -4.83
C ALA A 168 -1.44 7.34 -5.40
N LEU A 169 -1.40 6.00 -5.53
CA LEU A 169 -0.26 5.27 -6.09
C LEU A 169 -0.31 5.16 -7.63
N ARG A 170 -1.41 5.58 -8.26
CA ARG A 170 -1.49 5.56 -9.74
C ARG A 170 -0.46 6.53 -10.33
N PRO A 171 0.37 6.08 -11.26
CA PRO A 171 1.32 6.97 -11.94
C PRO A 171 0.57 8.05 -12.72
N VAL A 172 1.04 9.29 -12.65
CA VAL A 172 0.45 10.44 -13.35
C VAL A 172 0.70 10.35 -14.86
N GLN A 173 1.75 9.65 -15.29
CA GLN A 173 2.08 9.41 -16.69
C GLN A 173 2.11 7.90 -16.97
N PRO A 174 1.75 7.47 -18.19
CA PRO A 174 1.89 6.06 -18.57
C PRO A 174 3.37 5.68 -18.51
N THR A 175 3.72 4.83 -17.56
CA THR A 175 5.04 4.23 -17.43
C THR A 175 5.13 2.98 -18.32
N ASN A 176 6.34 2.57 -18.69
CA ASN A 176 6.59 1.29 -19.37
C ASN A 176 6.38 0.07 -18.44
N GLU A 177 5.72 0.28 -17.31
CA GLU A 177 5.47 -0.73 -16.30
C GLU A 177 4.36 -1.69 -16.75
N ALA A 178 4.44 -2.93 -16.26
CA ALA A 178 3.43 -3.93 -16.54
C ALA A 178 2.05 -3.49 -16.02
N ARG A 179 1.05 -3.51 -16.90
CA ARG A 179 -0.35 -3.23 -16.56
C ARG A 179 -1.03 -4.51 -16.15
N LEU A 180 -1.57 -4.56 -14.95
CA LEU A 180 -2.27 -5.71 -14.41
C LEU A 180 -3.78 -5.44 -14.33
N LEU A 181 -4.58 -6.34 -14.82
CA LEU A 181 -6.03 -6.33 -14.66
C LEU A 181 -6.42 -7.39 -13.63
N LEU A 182 -6.76 -6.94 -12.40
CA LEU A 182 -7.20 -7.82 -11.32
C LEU A 182 -8.71 -7.98 -11.37
N VAL A 183 -9.17 -9.22 -11.44
CA VAL A 183 -10.60 -9.54 -11.61
C VAL A 183 -11.01 -10.72 -10.75
N SER A 184 -12.30 -10.81 -10.45
CA SER A 184 -12.94 -11.98 -9.86
C SER A 184 -14.19 -12.35 -10.63
N LEU A 185 -14.49 -13.65 -10.71
CA LEU A 185 -15.70 -14.18 -11.34
C LEU A 185 -16.87 -14.20 -10.35
N PRO A 186 -18.14 -14.24 -10.83
CA PRO A 186 -19.29 -14.44 -9.94
C PRO A 186 -19.15 -15.76 -9.16
N PRO A 187 -19.60 -15.85 -7.92
CA PRO A 187 -20.43 -14.90 -7.16
C PRO A 187 -19.70 -13.91 -6.27
N GLU A 188 -18.42 -13.63 -6.53
CA GLU A 188 -17.61 -12.73 -5.71
C GLU A 188 -18.27 -11.36 -5.53
N ARG A 189 -18.39 -10.90 -4.27
CA ARG A 189 -18.99 -9.60 -3.92
C ARG A 189 -18.11 -8.77 -2.98
N GLY A 190 -17.09 -9.38 -2.37
CA GLY A 190 -16.33 -8.76 -1.28
C GLY A 190 -15.18 -7.88 -1.72
N GLY A 191 -14.38 -8.33 -2.66
CA GLY A 191 -13.26 -7.58 -3.24
C GLY A 191 -12.12 -7.20 -2.28
N LEU A 192 -12.11 -7.65 -1.02
CA LEU A 192 -11.07 -7.27 -0.05
C LEU A 192 -9.71 -7.83 -0.45
N THR A 193 -9.62 -9.11 -0.80
CA THR A 193 -8.36 -9.72 -1.26
C THR A 193 -7.86 -9.04 -2.52
N ALA A 194 -8.76 -8.70 -3.43
CA ALA A 194 -8.43 -7.96 -4.64
C ALA A 194 -7.80 -6.59 -4.31
N LEU A 195 -8.38 -5.85 -3.37
CA LEU A 195 -7.85 -4.56 -2.91
C LEU A 195 -6.49 -4.72 -2.22
N ARG A 196 -6.35 -5.72 -1.34
CA ARG A 196 -5.08 -6.00 -0.63
C ARG A 196 -3.98 -6.38 -1.62
N LEU A 197 -4.27 -7.26 -2.57
CA LEU A 197 -3.32 -7.67 -3.61
C LEU A 197 -2.97 -6.51 -4.55
N ALA A 198 -3.98 -5.72 -4.98
CA ALA A 198 -3.76 -4.54 -5.81
C ALA A 198 -2.83 -3.53 -5.11
N HIS A 199 -3.03 -3.29 -3.81
CA HIS A 199 -2.16 -2.41 -3.02
C HIS A 199 -0.73 -2.96 -2.94
N ALA A 200 -0.55 -4.27 -2.66
CA ALA A 200 0.77 -4.88 -2.60
C ALA A 200 1.52 -4.82 -3.94
N LEU A 201 0.81 -5.01 -5.07
CA LEU A 201 1.37 -4.89 -6.41
C LEU A 201 1.68 -3.44 -6.78
N ALA A 202 0.84 -2.48 -6.38
CA ALA A 202 1.10 -1.05 -6.60
C ALA A 202 2.34 -0.56 -5.83
N LEU A 203 2.59 -1.09 -4.61
CA LEU A 203 3.83 -0.83 -3.86
C LEU A 203 5.08 -1.42 -4.54
N LYS A 204 4.92 -2.40 -5.43
CA LYS A 204 5.97 -2.95 -6.31
C LYS A 204 6.07 -2.19 -7.64
N HIS A 205 5.44 -1.03 -7.75
CA HIS A 205 5.43 -0.17 -8.93
C HIS A 205 4.70 -0.76 -10.16
N HIS A 206 3.76 -1.71 -9.97
CA HIS A 206 2.90 -2.16 -11.06
C HIS A 206 1.69 -1.24 -11.24
N SER A 207 1.32 -0.99 -12.48
CA SER A 207 0.06 -0.31 -12.82
C SER A 207 -1.10 -1.30 -12.68
N VAL A 208 -1.97 -1.09 -11.70
CA VAL A 208 -3.07 -2.01 -11.37
C VAL A 208 -4.42 -1.42 -11.72
N HIS A 209 -5.21 -2.15 -12.51
CA HIS A 209 -6.61 -1.88 -12.78
C HIS A 209 -7.48 -2.87 -12.03
N LEU A 210 -8.37 -2.35 -11.20
CA LEU A 210 -9.27 -3.13 -10.36
C LEU A 210 -10.71 -2.70 -10.66
N PRO A 211 -11.45 -3.39 -11.55
CA PRO A 211 -12.86 -3.17 -11.77
C PRO A 211 -13.70 -3.72 -10.61
N PRO A 212 -15.02 -3.46 -10.57
CA PRO A 212 -15.91 -4.10 -9.61
C PRO A 212 -15.78 -5.63 -9.61
N PRO A 213 -15.96 -6.30 -8.47
CA PRO A 213 -15.87 -7.76 -8.40
C PRO A 213 -17.06 -8.45 -9.06
N GLY A 214 -16.88 -9.74 -9.41
CA GLY A 214 -17.96 -10.58 -9.91
C GLY A 214 -18.33 -10.36 -11.38
N LEU A 215 -17.39 -9.91 -12.20
CA LEU A 215 -17.62 -9.77 -13.65
C LEU A 215 -17.54 -11.14 -14.36
N ASN A 216 -18.38 -11.33 -15.37
CA ASN A 216 -18.24 -12.50 -16.23
C ASN A 216 -17.05 -12.37 -17.21
N ALA A 217 -16.57 -13.49 -17.73
CA ALA A 217 -15.37 -13.53 -18.56
C ALA A 217 -15.49 -12.68 -19.84
N ALA A 218 -16.67 -12.59 -20.45
CA ALA A 218 -16.86 -11.76 -21.64
C ALA A 218 -16.64 -10.28 -21.35
N VAL A 219 -17.18 -9.76 -20.23
CA VAL A 219 -16.94 -8.38 -19.79
C VAL A 219 -15.47 -8.15 -19.42
N ILE A 220 -14.82 -9.13 -18.78
CA ILE A 220 -13.40 -9.06 -18.47
C ILE A 220 -12.56 -8.94 -19.74
N LEU A 221 -12.84 -9.73 -20.77
CA LEU A 221 -12.12 -9.67 -22.04
C LEU A 221 -12.36 -8.33 -22.78
N GLU A 222 -13.58 -7.80 -22.74
CA GLU A 222 -13.89 -6.48 -23.29
C GLU A 222 -13.10 -5.36 -22.57
N LEU A 223 -13.05 -5.41 -21.23
CA LEU A 223 -12.21 -4.48 -20.45
C LEU A 223 -10.72 -4.64 -20.81
N ALA A 224 -10.26 -5.87 -20.97
CA ALA A 224 -8.88 -6.14 -21.35
C ALA A 224 -8.55 -5.61 -22.75
N GLN A 225 -9.49 -5.65 -23.69
CA GLN A 225 -9.30 -5.06 -25.01
C GLN A 225 -9.09 -3.54 -24.95
N GLY A 226 -9.84 -2.83 -24.09
CA GLY A 226 -9.66 -1.39 -23.90
C GLY A 226 -8.42 -1.01 -23.09
N LEU A 227 -8.03 -1.82 -22.10
CA LEU A 227 -6.94 -1.53 -21.19
C LEU A 227 -5.58 -2.05 -21.66
N MET A 228 -5.57 -3.06 -22.53
CA MET A 228 -4.37 -3.74 -23.02
C MET A 228 -3.43 -4.16 -21.87
N PRO A 229 -3.89 -4.99 -20.91
CA PRO A 229 -3.07 -5.40 -19.79
C PRO A 229 -1.97 -6.35 -20.24
N SER A 230 -0.84 -6.31 -19.55
CA SER A 230 0.24 -7.30 -19.70
C SER A 230 -0.20 -8.67 -19.19
N ARG A 231 -1.11 -8.69 -18.20
CA ARG A 231 -1.64 -9.91 -17.59
C ARG A 231 -2.99 -9.69 -16.91
N ILE A 232 -3.86 -10.71 -16.97
CA ILE A 232 -5.07 -10.79 -16.16
C ILE A 232 -4.77 -11.62 -14.92
N VAL A 233 -5.05 -11.08 -13.74
CA VAL A 233 -4.91 -11.75 -12.43
C VAL A 233 -6.31 -12.11 -11.95
N LEU A 234 -6.64 -13.39 -11.99
CA LEU A 234 -7.91 -13.92 -11.55
C LEU A 234 -7.87 -14.28 -10.08
N ILE A 235 -8.72 -13.65 -9.27
CA ILE A 235 -8.80 -13.85 -7.82
C ILE A 235 -9.92 -14.87 -7.53
N LEU A 236 -9.55 -15.96 -6.87
CA LEU A 236 -10.38 -17.10 -6.55
C LEU A 236 -10.46 -17.31 -5.03
N ASP A 237 -11.21 -16.44 -4.35
CA ASP A 237 -11.40 -16.48 -2.90
C ASP A 237 -12.69 -17.16 -2.47
N HIS A 238 -13.53 -17.54 -3.43
CA HIS A 238 -14.79 -18.23 -3.21
C HIS A 238 -14.95 -19.41 -4.17
N PRO A 239 -15.69 -20.46 -3.77
CA PRO A 239 -15.98 -21.58 -4.63
C PRO A 239 -16.71 -21.10 -5.90
N LEU A 240 -16.23 -21.53 -7.05
CA LEU A 240 -16.92 -21.27 -8.31
C LEU A 240 -17.98 -22.33 -8.58
N PRO A 241 -19.24 -21.93 -8.86
CA PRO A 241 -20.26 -22.88 -9.34
C PRO A 241 -19.79 -23.62 -10.59
N ALA A 242 -20.16 -24.89 -10.73
CA ALA A 242 -19.72 -25.73 -11.85
C ALA A 242 -20.01 -25.09 -13.22
N ALA A 243 -21.18 -24.44 -13.37
CA ALA A 243 -21.55 -23.74 -14.60
C ALA A 243 -20.61 -22.55 -14.93
N VAL A 244 -20.11 -21.85 -13.91
CA VAL A 244 -19.16 -20.74 -14.06
C VAL A 244 -17.77 -21.30 -14.38
N ARG A 245 -17.34 -22.34 -13.65
CA ARG A 245 -16.04 -22.99 -13.77
C ARG A 245 -15.74 -23.44 -15.19
N GLY A 246 -16.61 -24.26 -15.79
CA GLY A 246 -16.38 -24.85 -17.09
C GLY A 246 -16.35 -23.85 -18.24
N THR A 247 -17.21 -22.83 -18.20
CA THR A 247 -17.37 -21.88 -19.32
C THR A 247 -16.52 -20.63 -19.17
N GLN A 248 -16.48 -20.02 -17.98
CA GLN A 248 -15.82 -18.72 -17.77
C GLN A 248 -14.30 -18.85 -17.73
N LEU A 249 -13.76 -19.87 -17.07
CA LEU A 249 -12.31 -20.11 -17.05
C LEU A 249 -11.77 -20.44 -18.44
N ALA A 250 -12.50 -21.29 -19.19
CA ALA A 250 -12.10 -21.64 -20.54
C ALA A 250 -12.10 -20.42 -21.47
N LEU A 251 -13.12 -19.54 -21.35
CA LEU A 251 -13.19 -18.32 -22.14
C LEU A 251 -12.04 -17.36 -21.84
N LEU A 252 -11.66 -17.19 -20.58
CA LEU A 252 -10.50 -16.38 -20.19
C LEU A 252 -9.19 -16.98 -20.70
N ALA A 253 -9.01 -18.30 -20.60
CA ALA A 253 -7.81 -19.00 -21.06
C ALA A 253 -7.60 -18.94 -22.58
N GLN A 254 -8.70 -18.87 -23.35
CA GLN A 254 -8.67 -18.73 -24.81
C GLN A 254 -8.45 -17.28 -25.28
N GLY A 255 -8.55 -16.31 -24.38
CA GLY A 255 -8.30 -14.91 -24.69
C GLY A 255 -6.83 -14.64 -25.05
N PRO A 256 -6.54 -13.48 -25.66
CA PRO A 256 -5.19 -13.14 -26.10
C PRO A 256 -4.27 -12.70 -24.96
N TRP A 257 -4.79 -12.50 -23.75
CA TRP A 257 -4.01 -12.06 -22.60
C TRP A 257 -3.64 -13.24 -21.70
N PRO A 258 -2.38 -13.32 -21.22
CA PRO A 258 -1.99 -14.32 -20.25
C PRO A 258 -2.78 -14.15 -18.94
N VAL A 259 -3.28 -15.27 -18.41
CA VAL A 259 -4.05 -15.33 -17.16
C VAL A 259 -3.21 -16.02 -16.09
N VAL A 260 -3.26 -15.51 -14.87
CA VAL A 260 -2.78 -16.21 -13.67
C VAL A 260 -3.90 -16.21 -12.64
N ALA A 261 -4.01 -17.27 -11.85
CA ALA A 261 -5.02 -17.41 -10.81
C ALA A 261 -4.40 -17.38 -9.42
N VAL A 262 -5.01 -16.66 -8.49
CA VAL A 262 -4.53 -16.54 -7.11
C VAL A 262 -5.71 -16.58 -6.13
N GLY A 263 -5.48 -17.09 -4.93
CA GLY A 263 -6.50 -17.07 -3.87
C GLY A 263 -6.69 -18.43 -3.20
N ALA A 264 -7.54 -18.43 -2.17
CA ALA A 264 -7.73 -19.58 -1.28
C ALA A 264 -8.31 -20.82 -2.00
N TYR A 265 -9.09 -20.62 -3.05
CA TYR A 265 -9.77 -21.70 -3.78
C TYR A 265 -9.03 -22.20 -5.03
N THR A 266 -7.80 -21.74 -5.28
CA THR A 266 -7.02 -22.23 -6.43
C THR A 266 -6.70 -23.72 -6.34
N ALA A 267 -6.44 -24.25 -5.13
CA ALA A 267 -6.16 -25.67 -4.93
C ALA A 267 -7.37 -26.58 -5.29
N GLU A 268 -8.60 -26.13 -5.00
CA GLU A 268 -9.82 -26.88 -5.36
C GLU A 268 -10.08 -26.88 -6.88
N LEU A 269 -9.48 -25.95 -7.59
CA LEU A 269 -9.60 -25.77 -9.03
C LEU A 269 -8.34 -26.21 -9.78
N ALA A 270 -7.38 -26.86 -9.11
CA ALA A 270 -6.08 -27.22 -9.66
C ALA A 270 -6.19 -27.97 -10.98
N ASP A 271 -7.01 -29.03 -11.04
CA ASP A 271 -7.21 -29.83 -12.27
C ASP A 271 -7.73 -28.98 -13.45
N ASP A 272 -8.64 -28.04 -13.18
CA ASP A 272 -9.19 -27.16 -14.21
C ASP A 272 -8.16 -26.14 -14.68
N LEU A 273 -7.40 -25.56 -13.75
CA LEU A 273 -6.36 -24.56 -14.03
C LEU A 273 -5.18 -25.19 -14.80
N GLU A 274 -4.75 -26.39 -14.41
CA GLU A 274 -3.70 -27.15 -15.11
C GLU A 274 -4.12 -27.52 -16.53
N ARG A 275 -5.35 -28.02 -16.69
CA ARG A 275 -5.89 -28.35 -18.02
C ARG A 275 -5.94 -27.13 -18.94
N LEU A 276 -6.20 -25.96 -18.40
CA LEU A 276 -6.26 -24.69 -19.13
C LEU A 276 -4.90 -23.98 -19.22
N ALA A 277 -3.84 -24.58 -18.69
CA ALA A 277 -2.49 -24.00 -18.60
C ALA A 277 -2.49 -22.60 -17.95
N ILE A 278 -3.30 -22.39 -16.90
CA ILE A 278 -3.34 -21.17 -16.09
C ILE A 278 -2.45 -21.39 -14.86
N PRO A 279 -1.31 -20.70 -14.74
CA PRO A 279 -0.50 -20.73 -13.53
C PRO A 279 -1.30 -20.23 -12.32
N TYR A 280 -1.12 -20.87 -11.17
CA TYR A 280 -1.87 -20.51 -9.96
C TYR A 280 -1.03 -20.56 -8.69
N ALA A 281 -1.44 -19.80 -7.69
CA ALA A 281 -0.85 -19.81 -6.35
C ALA A 281 -1.91 -19.55 -5.27
N GLN A 282 -1.66 -20.11 -4.08
CA GLN A 282 -2.36 -19.76 -2.85
C GLN A 282 -1.36 -19.32 -1.78
N GLY A 283 -1.83 -18.59 -0.80
CA GLY A 283 -0.98 -18.13 0.31
C GLY A 283 -1.30 -16.74 0.80
N SER A 284 -0.35 -16.14 1.49
CA SER A 284 -0.47 -14.77 1.99
C SER A 284 -0.43 -13.74 0.86
N ILE A 285 -1.00 -12.55 1.09
CA ILE A 285 -0.97 -11.46 0.10
C ILE A 285 0.45 -11.13 -0.39
N PRO A 286 1.50 -11.06 0.48
CA PRO A 286 2.87 -10.87 0.01
C PRO A 286 3.36 -11.98 -0.91
N SER A 287 3.05 -13.25 -0.59
CA SER A 287 3.42 -14.40 -1.44
C SER A 287 2.72 -14.36 -2.79
N LEU A 288 1.43 -14.03 -2.81
CA LEU A 288 0.66 -13.88 -4.05
C LEU A 288 1.17 -12.72 -4.90
N ALA A 289 1.54 -11.59 -4.28
CA ALA A 289 2.12 -10.46 -4.99
C ALA A 289 3.50 -10.77 -5.59
N ASN A 290 4.33 -11.58 -4.90
CA ASN A 290 5.60 -12.08 -5.44
C ASN A 290 5.35 -13.02 -6.62
N PHE A 291 4.46 -13.99 -6.47
CA PHE A 291 4.10 -14.90 -7.56
C PHE A 291 3.65 -14.15 -8.82
N VAL A 292 2.72 -13.18 -8.69
CA VAL A 292 2.27 -12.38 -9.84
C VAL A 292 3.43 -11.58 -10.46
N HIS A 293 4.34 -11.02 -9.63
CA HIS A 293 5.51 -10.29 -10.09
C HIS A 293 6.46 -11.20 -10.88
N ASP A 294 6.75 -12.39 -10.37
CA ASP A 294 7.66 -13.35 -11.00
C ASP A 294 7.11 -13.82 -12.35
N GLN A 295 5.79 -14.02 -12.44
CA GLN A 295 5.11 -14.35 -13.70
C GLN A 295 5.19 -13.25 -14.78
N LEU A 296 5.53 -12.00 -14.42
CA LEU A 296 5.75 -10.91 -15.40
C LEU A 296 7.17 -10.89 -15.94
N THR A 297 8.13 -11.38 -15.16
CA THR A 297 9.56 -11.38 -15.50
C THR A 297 9.99 -12.63 -16.27
N ASP A 298 9.17 -13.69 -16.28
CA ASP A 298 9.46 -14.91 -17.02
C ASP A 298 9.05 -14.77 -18.51
N PRO A 299 9.99 -14.83 -19.46
CA PRO A 299 9.70 -14.75 -20.90
C PRO A 299 8.97 -15.98 -21.46
N ASN A 300 8.80 -17.08 -20.69
CA ASN A 300 8.15 -18.32 -21.15
C ASN A 300 7.12 -18.87 -20.15
N PRO A 301 5.95 -18.21 -20.00
CA PRO A 301 4.96 -18.55 -18.96
C PRO A 301 4.27 -19.91 -19.13
N ARG A 302 4.65 -20.73 -20.12
CA ARG A 302 3.96 -22.00 -20.45
C ARG A 302 4.67 -23.26 -19.95
N LYS A 303 5.77 -23.18 -19.19
CA LYS A 303 6.61 -24.37 -18.89
C LYS A 303 6.84 -24.70 -17.43
N ASP A 304 6.49 -23.88 -16.46
CA ASP A 304 6.79 -24.18 -15.05
C ASP A 304 5.51 -24.31 -14.22
N THR A 305 4.91 -25.50 -14.27
CA THR A 305 3.89 -25.96 -13.32
C THR A 305 4.55 -26.65 -12.13
N SER A 306 5.54 -26.02 -11.48
CA SER A 306 6.11 -26.56 -10.26
C SER A 306 5.50 -25.86 -9.05
N HIS A 307 4.78 -26.67 -8.27
CA HIS A 307 4.21 -26.39 -6.98
C HIS A 307 5.09 -25.52 -6.09
N VAL A 308 4.62 -24.34 -5.68
CA VAL A 308 5.07 -23.69 -4.47
C VAL A 308 4.00 -23.95 -3.41
N ALA A 309 4.08 -25.14 -2.80
CA ALA A 309 3.44 -25.42 -1.53
C ALA A 309 4.45 -25.06 -0.43
N ALA A 310 4.19 -23.99 0.32
CA ALA A 310 4.81 -23.70 1.61
C ALA A 310 3.84 -22.86 2.45
#